data_c2db46338a85da44bd191fafa827270d
#
_entry.id   c2db46338a85da44bd191fafa827270d
#
_cell.length_a   1.000
_cell.length_b   1.000
_cell.length_c   1.000
_cell.angle_alpha   90.00
_cell.angle_beta   90.00
_cell.angle_gamma   90.00
#
_symmetry.space_group_name_H-M   'P 1'
#
loop_
_entity.id
_entity.type
_entity.pdbx_description
1 polymer ?
#
loop_
_entity_poly.entity_id
_entity_poly.type
_entity_poly.pdbx_seq_one_letter_code
_entity_poly.pdbx_strand_id
1 'polypeptide(L)'
;RVVCAVYCFEGSPSAVSAACMAGFATQHIANKVTLLLRLVPAVDRPLRRLPALGIPLEVLVFAAVYALIYAVFARHVRPGDGSRHLDVLSATITFLCIGLNRLVADNAGGNVQYEAAVCLYAIIGCIFALIIQIYISRWEEERSQSRIMHRLLADSEMQYEQWKSNVEQIRIAAHDIKHMLAHTQALAEQNQVELPDLDRIGQAVDGYSTSVHTGSDVLDIMLRNMTTLCAQDKIA
;
A
#
# COMPACT_ATOMS: atom_id res chain seq x y z
N ARG A 1 10.96 10.41 -24.72
CA ARG A 1 11.42 10.84 -23.38
C ARG A 1 10.92 9.90 -22.27
N VAL A 2 9.62 9.58 -22.22
CA VAL A 2 9.07 8.64 -21.21
C VAL A 2 9.75 7.26 -21.28
N VAL A 3 9.93 6.72 -22.49
CA VAL A 3 10.61 5.43 -22.73
C VAL A 3 12.04 5.45 -22.17
N CYS A 4 12.80 6.54 -22.42
CA CYS A 4 14.15 6.67 -21.88
C CYS A 4 14.15 6.74 -20.34
N ALA A 5 13.17 7.42 -19.72
CA ALA A 5 13.06 7.50 -18.27
C ALA A 5 12.79 6.13 -17.64
N VAL A 6 11.94 5.29 -18.24
CA VAL A 6 11.68 3.92 -17.77
C VAL A 6 12.93 3.05 -17.77
N TYR A 7 13.86 3.27 -18.74
CA TYR A 7 15.12 2.54 -18.79
C TYR A 7 16.19 3.07 -17.83
N CYS A 8 16.11 4.36 -17.45
CA CYS A 8 17.14 5.01 -16.65
C CYS A 8 16.87 4.98 -15.14
N PHE A 9 15.61 4.76 -14.74
CA PHE A 9 15.24 4.78 -13.32
C PHE A 9 14.85 3.38 -12.83
N GLU A 10 15.43 2.97 -11.71
CA GLU A 10 15.02 1.77 -10.98
C GLU A 10 13.68 2.03 -10.29
N GLY A 11 12.60 1.57 -10.90
CA GLY A 11 11.25 1.71 -10.35
C GLY A 11 10.22 0.95 -11.18
N SER A 12 9.02 0.76 -10.65
CA SER A 12 7.95 0.16 -11.46
C SER A 12 7.66 1.06 -12.67
N PRO A 13 7.43 0.48 -13.87
CA PRO A 13 7.15 1.26 -15.07
C PRO A 13 5.96 2.21 -14.91
N SER A 14 5.01 1.86 -14.06
CA SER A 14 3.85 2.71 -13.73
C SER A 14 4.27 3.94 -12.92
N ALA A 15 5.09 3.78 -11.88
CA ALA A 15 5.58 4.90 -11.08
C ALA A 15 6.39 5.90 -11.92
N VAL A 16 7.24 5.38 -12.82
CA VAL A 16 8.04 6.23 -13.71
C VAL A 16 7.15 6.95 -14.72
N SER A 17 6.13 6.28 -15.29
CA SER A 17 5.20 6.92 -16.22
C SER A 17 4.38 8.02 -15.54
N ALA A 18 3.88 7.77 -14.34
CA ALA A 18 3.15 8.75 -13.54
C ALA A 18 4.01 9.99 -13.20
N ALA A 19 5.26 9.78 -12.79
CA ALA A 19 6.21 10.87 -12.53
C ALA A 19 6.50 11.70 -13.79
N CYS A 20 6.67 11.05 -14.95
CA CYS A 20 6.86 11.73 -16.21
C CYS A 20 5.64 12.58 -16.59
N MET A 21 4.42 12.07 -16.40
CA MET A 21 3.19 12.80 -16.71
C MET A 21 3.02 14.00 -15.79
N ALA A 22 3.30 13.85 -14.48
CA ALA A 22 3.30 14.96 -13.54
C ALA A 22 4.34 16.03 -13.95
N GLY A 23 5.54 15.62 -14.36
CA GLY A 23 6.57 16.52 -14.89
C GLY A 23 6.11 17.29 -16.13
N PHE A 24 5.44 16.62 -17.09
CA PHE A 24 4.88 17.27 -18.27
C PHE A 24 3.78 18.29 -17.92
N ALA A 25 2.86 17.93 -17.03
CA ALA A 25 1.81 18.83 -16.58
C ALA A 25 2.42 20.07 -15.88
N THR A 26 3.40 19.85 -15.01
CA THR A 26 4.12 20.95 -14.31
C THR A 26 4.83 21.86 -15.31
N GLN A 27 5.55 21.30 -16.28
CA GLN A 27 6.21 22.07 -17.32
C GLN A 27 5.20 22.89 -18.14
N HIS A 28 4.05 22.30 -18.45
CA HIS A 28 3.00 22.99 -19.20
C HIS A 28 2.42 24.17 -18.39
N ILE A 29 2.16 23.98 -17.10
CA ILE A 29 1.74 25.06 -16.18
C ILE A 29 2.78 26.19 -16.17
N ALA A 30 4.07 25.89 -15.98
CA ALA A 30 5.13 26.88 -15.95
C ALA A 30 5.21 27.70 -17.23
N ASN A 31 5.10 27.05 -18.39
CA ASN A 31 5.04 27.71 -19.70
C ASN A 31 3.84 28.65 -19.79
N LYS A 32 2.65 28.22 -19.34
CA LYS A 32 1.44 29.05 -19.43
C LYS A 32 1.45 30.22 -18.46
N VAL A 33 2.03 30.03 -17.25
CA VAL A 33 2.25 31.11 -16.29
C VAL A 33 3.22 32.15 -16.88
N THR A 34 4.30 31.72 -17.51
CA THR A 34 5.25 32.60 -18.17
C THR A 34 4.59 33.42 -19.29
N LEU A 35 3.73 32.77 -20.11
CA LEU A 35 3.00 33.44 -21.17
C LEU A 35 2.01 34.46 -20.61
N LEU A 36 1.24 34.10 -19.56
CA LEU A 36 0.36 35.03 -18.85
C LEU A 36 1.08 36.24 -18.32
N LEU A 37 2.26 36.05 -17.71
CA LEU A 37 3.09 37.18 -17.21
C LEU A 37 3.53 38.09 -18.35
N ARG A 38 3.85 37.57 -19.52
CA ARG A 38 4.21 38.34 -20.72
C ARG A 38 3.03 39.14 -21.31
N LEU A 39 1.78 38.69 -21.09
CA LEU A 39 0.60 39.47 -21.48
C LEU A 39 0.37 40.71 -20.61
N VAL A 40 0.99 40.79 -19.43
CA VAL A 40 0.89 41.98 -18.56
C VAL A 40 1.83 43.06 -19.03
N PRO A 41 1.32 44.25 -19.40
CA PRO A 41 2.17 45.34 -19.95
C PRO A 41 3.28 45.81 -19.02
N ALA A 42 3.10 45.69 -17.70
CA ALA A 42 4.11 46.05 -16.70
C ALA A 42 5.35 45.13 -16.76
N VAL A 43 5.18 43.85 -17.19
CA VAL A 43 6.25 42.89 -17.34
C VAL A 43 6.83 42.89 -18.76
N ASP A 44 5.99 43.04 -19.77
CA ASP A 44 6.40 43.01 -21.18
C ASP A 44 7.26 44.24 -21.57
N ARG A 45 6.92 45.43 -21.08
CA ARG A 45 7.67 46.68 -21.39
C ARG A 45 9.16 46.61 -21.03
N PRO A 46 9.55 46.18 -19.79
CA PRO A 46 10.98 46.08 -19.44
C PRO A 46 11.67 44.91 -20.19
N LEU A 47 10.97 43.83 -20.47
CA LEU A 47 11.51 42.69 -21.25
C LEU A 47 11.85 43.07 -22.69
N ARG A 48 11.01 43.89 -23.32
CA ARG A 48 11.28 44.42 -24.67
C ARG A 48 12.48 45.39 -24.71
N ARG A 49 12.73 46.12 -23.60
CA ARG A 49 13.88 47.04 -23.49
C ARG A 49 15.20 46.32 -23.21
N LEU A 50 15.14 45.23 -22.44
CA LEU A 50 16.29 44.42 -22.00
C LEU A 50 16.00 42.93 -22.24
N PRO A 51 16.21 42.42 -23.47
CA PRO A 51 15.90 41.01 -23.78
C PRO A 51 16.64 39.99 -22.91
N ALA A 52 17.81 40.37 -22.38
CA ALA A 52 18.60 39.53 -21.46
C ALA A 52 17.87 39.20 -20.15
N LEU A 53 16.86 39.99 -19.75
CA LEU A 53 16.04 39.68 -18.57
C LEU A 53 15.00 38.59 -18.80
N GLY A 54 14.75 38.20 -20.03
CA GLY A 54 13.76 37.16 -20.37
C GLY A 54 14.14 35.79 -19.82
N ILE A 55 15.40 35.38 -19.97
CA ILE A 55 15.90 34.09 -19.53
C ILE A 55 15.82 33.95 -17.99
N PRO A 56 16.37 34.88 -17.18
CA PRO A 56 16.28 34.78 -15.73
C PRO A 56 14.83 34.79 -15.21
N LEU A 57 13.93 35.53 -15.83
CA LEU A 57 12.52 35.54 -15.47
C LEU A 57 11.88 34.15 -15.73
N GLU A 58 12.15 33.55 -16.86
CA GLU A 58 11.66 32.18 -17.15
C GLU A 58 12.17 31.19 -16.13
N VAL A 59 13.48 31.18 -15.84
CA VAL A 59 14.09 30.28 -14.86
C VAL A 59 13.44 30.46 -13.47
N LEU A 60 13.20 31.72 -13.07
CA LEU A 60 12.57 32.01 -11.78
C LEU A 60 11.12 31.49 -11.71
N VAL A 61 10.35 31.73 -12.76
CA VAL A 61 8.95 31.22 -12.84
C VAL A 61 8.92 29.70 -12.82
N PHE A 62 9.78 29.04 -13.61
CA PHE A 62 9.89 27.58 -13.60
C PHE A 62 10.26 27.08 -12.21
N ALA A 63 11.30 27.63 -11.58
CA ALA A 63 11.71 27.24 -10.24
C ALA A 63 10.59 27.41 -9.22
N ALA A 64 9.87 28.52 -9.25
CA ALA A 64 8.75 28.80 -8.34
C ALA A 64 7.59 27.82 -8.55
N VAL A 65 7.19 27.54 -9.80
CA VAL A 65 6.11 26.59 -10.12
C VAL A 65 6.50 25.19 -9.71
N TYR A 66 7.72 24.74 -10.02
CA TYR A 66 8.19 23.41 -9.61
C TYR A 66 8.27 23.28 -8.10
N ALA A 67 8.78 24.30 -7.39
CA ALA A 67 8.83 24.29 -5.91
C ALA A 67 7.42 24.23 -5.31
N LEU A 68 6.47 25.02 -5.84
CA LEU A 68 5.09 25.03 -5.38
C LEU A 68 4.42 23.66 -5.58
N ILE A 69 4.53 23.10 -6.79
CA ILE A 69 3.95 21.79 -7.10
C ILE A 69 4.62 20.69 -6.29
N TYR A 70 5.93 20.75 -6.09
CA TYR A 70 6.64 19.81 -5.21
C TYR A 70 6.10 19.88 -3.78
N ALA A 71 5.96 21.07 -3.21
CA ALA A 71 5.49 21.26 -1.85
C ALA A 71 4.05 20.80 -1.63
N VAL A 72 3.17 21.01 -2.63
CA VAL A 72 1.73 20.70 -2.53
C VAL A 72 1.45 19.26 -2.96
N PHE A 73 2.10 18.77 -4.01
CA PHE A 73 1.74 17.51 -4.66
C PHE A 73 2.78 16.40 -4.46
N ALA A 74 4.04 16.63 -4.80
CA ALA A 74 5.03 15.55 -4.84
C ALA A 74 5.34 14.99 -3.45
N ARG A 75 5.22 15.80 -2.40
CA ARG A 75 5.40 15.36 -1.01
C ARG A 75 4.36 14.33 -0.55
N HIS A 76 3.19 14.29 -1.20
CA HIS A 76 2.06 13.44 -0.81
C HIS A 76 1.90 12.21 -1.71
N VAL A 77 2.66 12.11 -2.79
CA VAL A 77 2.63 10.97 -3.71
C VAL A 77 3.73 9.99 -3.31
N ARG A 78 3.34 8.80 -2.88
CA ARG A 78 4.25 7.66 -2.73
C ARG A 78 4.23 6.84 -4.00
N PRO A 79 5.38 6.44 -4.55
CA PRO A 79 5.41 5.54 -5.69
C PRO A 79 4.90 4.17 -5.22
N GLY A 80 3.66 3.85 -5.57
CA GLY A 80 3.07 2.53 -5.37
C GLY A 80 3.12 1.73 -6.67
N ASP A 81 2.92 0.41 -6.58
CA ASP A 81 2.70 -0.44 -7.76
C ASP A 81 1.29 -0.19 -8.31
N GLY A 82 1.14 0.92 -9.04
CA GLY A 82 -0.11 1.33 -9.66
C GLY A 82 -0.59 0.36 -10.74
N SER A 83 -1.91 0.24 -10.92
CA SER A 83 -2.45 -0.57 -12.00
C SER A 83 -2.22 0.14 -13.34
N ARG A 84 -1.74 -0.60 -14.35
CA ARG A 84 -1.46 -0.09 -15.71
C ARG A 84 -2.65 0.67 -16.31
N HIS A 85 -3.88 0.29 -15.98
CA HIS A 85 -5.09 0.91 -16.50
C HIS A 85 -5.28 2.35 -16.02
N LEU A 86 -4.93 2.62 -14.77
CA LEU A 86 -5.05 3.95 -14.18
C LEU A 86 -3.95 4.90 -14.67
N ASP A 87 -2.74 4.37 -14.91
CA ASP A 87 -1.65 5.13 -15.52
C ASP A 87 -2.00 5.55 -16.95
N VAL A 88 -2.59 4.64 -17.74
CA VAL A 88 -3.06 4.95 -19.10
C VAL A 88 -4.16 6.00 -19.05
N LEU A 89 -5.09 5.91 -18.11
CA LEU A 89 -6.16 6.91 -17.94
C LEU A 89 -5.59 8.29 -17.60
N SER A 90 -4.67 8.36 -16.64
CA SER A 90 -3.99 9.61 -16.26
C SER A 90 -3.20 10.22 -17.42
N ALA A 91 -2.47 9.39 -18.17
CA ALA A 91 -1.76 9.80 -19.37
C ALA A 91 -2.71 10.36 -20.42
N THR A 92 -3.81 9.67 -20.68
CA THR A 92 -4.82 10.07 -21.67
C THR A 92 -5.44 11.41 -21.31
N ILE A 93 -5.82 11.63 -20.04
CA ILE A 93 -6.37 12.90 -19.57
C ILE A 93 -5.35 14.03 -19.76
N THR A 94 -4.09 13.80 -19.38
CA THR A 94 -3.03 14.81 -19.51
C THR A 94 -2.79 15.17 -20.97
N PHE A 95 -2.68 14.18 -21.86
CA PHE A 95 -2.51 14.41 -23.30
C PHE A 95 -3.72 15.11 -23.92
N LEU A 96 -4.94 14.74 -23.52
CA LEU A 96 -6.16 15.38 -23.98
C LEU A 96 -6.19 16.86 -23.58
N CYS A 97 -5.88 17.18 -22.32
CA CYS A 97 -5.83 18.55 -21.83
C CYS A 97 -4.79 19.39 -22.59
N ILE A 98 -3.58 18.84 -22.81
CA ILE A 98 -2.51 19.55 -23.54
C ILE A 98 -2.87 19.69 -25.03
N GLY A 99 -3.39 18.65 -25.66
CA GLY A 99 -3.77 18.66 -27.07
C GLY A 99 -4.92 19.61 -27.38
N LEU A 100 -5.98 19.59 -26.55
CA LEU A 100 -7.10 20.53 -26.70
C LEU A 100 -6.62 21.99 -26.53
N ASN A 101 -5.76 22.20 -25.54
CA ASN A 101 -5.20 23.53 -25.32
C ASN A 101 -4.38 24.03 -26.53
N ARG A 102 -3.64 23.14 -27.18
CA ARG A 102 -2.89 23.48 -28.41
C ARG A 102 -3.81 23.88 -29.57
N LEU A 103 -4.86 23.07 -29.81
CA LEU A 103 -5.86 23.34 -30.85
C LEU A 103 -6.57 24.69 -30.64
N VAL A 104 -6.94 24.99 -29.37
CA VAL A 104 -7.61 26.24 -29.02
C VAL A 104 -6.65 27.45 -29.18
N ALA A 105 -5.38 27.28 -28.76
CA ALA A 105 -4.37 28.33 -28.86
C ALA A 105 -4.06 28.70 -30.32
N ASP A 106 -4.00 27.73 -31.22
CA ASP A 106 -3.73 27.96 -32.67
C ASP A 106 -4.85 28.77 -33.32
N ASN A 107 -6.07 28.80 -32.75
CA ASN A 107 -7.23 29.58 -33.25
C ASN A 107 -7.42 30.92 -32.53
N ALA A 108 -6.51 31.34 -31.64
CA ALA A 108 -6.66 32.53 -30.81
C ALA A 108 -6.60 33.87 -31.59
N GLY A 109 -6.07 33.87 -32.80
CA GLY A 109 -6.12 35.04 -33.68
C GLY A 109 -5.48 36.34 -33.20
N GLY A 110 -4.60 36.26 -32.16
CA GLY A 110 -3.90 37.44 -31.61
C GLY A 110 -4.73 38.30 -30.63
N ASN A 111 -5.90 37.82 -30.20
CA ASN A 111 -6.69 38.51 -29.19
C ASN A 111 -6.15 38.19 -27.78
N VAL A 112 -5.60 39.23 -27.08
CA VAL A 112 -4.95 39.13 -25.76
C VAL A 112 -5.90 38.52 -24.72
N GLN A 113 -7.17 38.92 -24.72
CA GLN A 113 -8.15 38.36 -23.76
C GLN A 113 -8.40 36.87 -23.99
N TYR A 114 -8.48 36.47 -25.25
CA TYR A 114 -8.66 35.08 -25.59
C TYR A 114 -7.42 34.25 -25.25
N GLU A 115 -6.21 34.76 -25.53
CA GLU A 115 -4.96 34.09 -25.15
C GLU A 115 -4.84 33.92 -23.62
N ALA A 116 -5.21 34.94 -22.86
CA ALA A 116 -5.23 34.85 -21.39
C ALA A 116 -6.22 33.80 -20.89
N ALA A 117 -7.42 33.75 -21.45
CA ALA A 117 -8.45 32.75 -21.11
C ALA A 117 -7.98 31.32 -21.41
N VAL A 118 -7.33 31.10 -22.58
CA VAL A 118 -6.75 29.81 -22.96
C VAL A 118 -5.64 29.38 -22.01
N CYS A 119 -4.78 30.31 -21.58
CA CYS A 119 -3.73 30.03 -20.61
C CYS A 119 -4.30 29.63 -19.24
N LEU A 120 -5.32 30.33 -18.75
CA LEU A 120 -5.99 30.02 -17.50
C LEU A 120 -6.66 28.64 -17.55
N TYR A 121 -7.39 28.36 -18.63
CA TYR A 121 -8.01 27.05 -18.85
C TYR A 121 -6.97 25.91 -18.85
N ALA A 122 -5.82 26.12 -19.49
CA ALA A 122 -4.75 25.15 -19.52
C ALA A 122 -4.18 24.87 -18.12
N ILE A 123 -3.96 25.93 -17.32
CA ILE A 123 -3.44 25.81 -15.96
C ILE A 123 -4.44 25.03 -15.11
N ILE A 124 -5.72 25.40 -15.15
CA ILE A 124 -6.79 24.72 -14.38
C ILE A 124 -6.88 23.23 -14.80
N GLY A 125 -6.86 22.95 -16.09
CA GLY A 125 -6.91 21.58 -16.60
C GLY A 125 -5.72 20.73 -16.14
N CYS A 126 -4.50 21.27 -16.16
CA CYS A 126 -3.31 20.58 -15.68
C CYS A 126 -3.31 20.39 -14.15
N ILE A 127 -3.78 21.37 -13.38
CA ILE A 127 -3.94 21.22 -11.93
C ILE A 127 -4.96 20.11 -11.62
N PHE A 128 -6.08 20.11 -12.34
CA PHE A 128 -7.10 19.07 -12.16
C PHE A 128 -6.56 17.67 -12.50
N ALA A 129 -5.77 17.54 -13.59
CA ALA A 129 -5.09 16.30 -13.93
C ALA A 129 -4.13 15.82 -12.83
N LEU A 130 -3.36 16.73 -12.22
CA LEU A 130 -2.49 16.42 -11.09
C LEU A 130 -3.28 15.97 -9.86
N ILE A 131 -4.41 16.62 -9.55
CA ILE A 131 -5.28 16.24 -8.42
C ILE A 131 -5.84 14.83 -8.64
N ILE A 132 -6.34 14.54 -9.84
CA ILE A 132 -6.85 13.21 -10.19
C ILE A 132 -5.73 12.16 -10.01
N GLN A 133 -4.52 12.46 -10.47
CA GLN A 133 -3.39 11.53 -10.35
C GLN A 133 -3.05 11.21 -8.89
N ILE A 134 -3.08 12.20 -7.99
CA ILE A 134 -2.89 11.99 -6.55
C ILE A 134 -4.02 11.13 -5.96
N TYR A 135 -5.26 11.47 -6.32
CA TYR A 135 -6.43 10.75 -5.82
C TYR A 135 -6.38 9.27 -6.21
N ILE A 136 -6.05 8.99 -7.47
CA ILE A 136 -5.87 7.63 -7.97
C ILE A 136 -4.76 6.90 -7.21
N SER A 137 -3.60 7.53 -7.04
CA SER A 137 -2.46 6.94 -6.31
C SER A 137 -2.82 6.58 -4.85
N ARG A 138 -3.51 7.46 -4.15
CA ARG A 138 -3.97 7.20 -2.77
C ARG A 138 -5.01 6.08 -2.68
N TRP A 139 -5.97 6.09 -3.60
CA TRP A 139 -7.00 5.05 -3.63
C TRP A 139 -6.43 3.65 -3.88
N GLU A 140 -5.40 3.55 -4.73
CA GLU A 140 -4.69 2.28 -4.94
C GLU A 140 -3.92 1.82 -3.71
N GLU A 141 -3.28 2.74 -2.99
CA GLU A 141 -2.58 2.42 -1.74
C GLU A 141 -3.54 1.87 -0.68
N GLU A 142 -4.68 2.53 -0.47
CA GLU A 142 -5.73 2.07 0.45
C GLU A 142 -6.29 0.70 0.05
N ARG A 143 -6.54 0.50 -1.24
CA ARG A 143 -7.03 -0.77 -1.77
C ARG A 143 -6.00 -1.89 -1.65
N SER A 144 -4.72 -1.58 -1.80
CA SER A 144 -3.63 -2.54 -1.60
C SER A 144 -3.52 -2.96 -0.13
N GLN A 145 -3.58 -2.01 0.80
CA GLN A 145 -3.57 -2.28 2.24
C GLN A 145 -4.77 -3.14 2.67
N SER A 146 -5.97 -2.82 2.16
CA SER A 146 -7.16 -3.63 2.41
C SER A 146 -7.01 -5.07 1.92
N ARG A 147 -6.45 -5.27 0.73
CA ARG A 147 -6.19 -6.62 0.19
C ARG A 147 -5.19 -7.41 1.03
N ILE A 148 -4.13 -6.76 1.52
CA ILE A 148 -3.15 -7.39 2.41
C ILE A 148 -3.83 -7.79 3.72
N MET A 149 -4.63 -6.91 4.32
CA MET A 149 -5.36 -7.19 5.54
C MET A 149 -6.30 -8.41 5.37
N HIS A 150 -7.07 -8.46 4.27
CA HIS A 150 -7.94 -9.60 3.99
C HIS A 150 -7.17 -10.91 3.82
N ARG A 151 -5.99 -10.89 3.20
CA ARG A 151 -5.13 -12.08 3.08
C ARG A 151 -4.62 -12.54 4.45
N LEU A 152 -4.12 -11.61 5.28
CA LEU A 152 -3.65 -11.93 6.62
C LEU A 152 -4.76 -12.52 7.51
N LEU A 153 -5.99 -11.99 7.40
CA LEU A 153 -7.13 -12.55 8.11
C LEU A 153 -7.46 -13.97 7.64
N ALA A 154 -7.49 -14.20 6.33
CA ALA A 154 -7.76 -15.52 5.76
C ALA A 154 -6.67 -16.54 6.14
N ASP A 155 -5.40 -16.13 6.10
CA ASP A 155 -4.27 -16.98 6.52
C ASP A 155 -4.34 -17.30 8.02
N SER A 156 -4.69 -16.32 8.85
CA SER A 156 -4.88 -16.51 10.30
C SER A 156 -6.04 -17.46 10.60
N GLU A 157 -7.15 -17.35 9.88
CA GLU A 157 -8.30 -18.23 10.02
C GLU A 157 -7.96 -19.68 9.61
N MET A 158 -7.22 -19.85 8.52
CA MET A 158 -6.74 -21.16 8.08
C MET A 158 -5.78 -21.79 9.11
N GLN A 159 -4.84 -21.01 9.66
CA GLN A 159 -3.94 -21.48 10.71
C GLN A 159 -4.69 -21.89 11.99
N TYR A 160 -5.73 -21.12 12.35
CA TYR A 160 -6.57 -21.43 13.50
C TYR A 160 -7.32 -22.74 13.31
N GLU A 161 -7.92 -22.98 12.15
CA GLU A 161 -8.61 -24.24 11.85
C GLU A 161 -7.67 -25.46 11.82
N GLN A 162 -6.47 -25.30 11.24
CA GLN A 162 -5.44 -26.35 11.27
C GLN A 162 -5.02 -26.67 12.71
N TRP A 163 -4.78 -25.63 13.49
CA TRP A 163 -4.40 -25.79 14.89
C TRP A 163 -5.51 -26.49 15.70
N LYS A 164 -6.76 -26.09 15.54
CA LYS A 164 -7.92 -26.73 16.16
C LYS A 164 -8.01 -28.22 15.80
N SER A 165 -7.81 -28.55 14.53
CA SER A 165 -7.77 -29.94 14.05
C SER A 165 -6.63 -30.72 14.70
N ASN A 166 -5.43 -30.15 14.80
CA ASN A 166 -4.29 -30.80 15.45
C ASN A 166 -4.54 -31.08 16.95
N VAL A 167 -5.15 -30.09 17.64
CA VAL A 167 -5.50 -30.27 19.07
C VAL A 167 -6.52 -31.41 19.25
N GLU A 168 -7.51 -31.50 18.37
CA GLU A 168 -8.49 -32.59 18.43
C GLU A 168 -7.86 -33.95 18.18
N GLN A 169 -6.93 -34.05 17.21
CA GLN A 169 -6.17 -35.30 16.98
C GLN A 169 -5.33 -35.71 18.18
N ILE A 170 -4.67 -34.74 18.84
CA ILE A 170 -3.90 -35.00 20.08
C ILE A 170 -4.84 -35.50 21.18
N ARG A 171 -6.04 -34.92 21.33
CA ARG A 171 -7.04 -35.34 22.31
C ARG A 171 -7.48 -36.76 22.09
N ILE A 172 -7.76 -37.14 20.83
CA ILE A 172 -8.15 -38.53 20.47
C ILE A 172 -6.99 -39.49 20.79
N ALA A 173 -5.76 -39.13 20.38
CA ALA A 173 -4.60 -39.98 20.64
C ALA A 173 -4.33 -40.15 22.15
N ALA A 174 -4.47 -39.10 22.95
CA ALA A 174 -4.33 -39.16 24.40
C ALA A 174 -5.40 -40.07 25.04
N HIS A 175 -6.65 -40.02 24.57
CA HIS A 175 -7.72 -40.91 24.99
C HIS A 175 -7.41 -42.37 24.69
N ASP A 176 -6.92 -42.67 23.48
CA ASP A 176 -6.57 -44.00 23.04
C ASP A 176 -5.38 -44.57 23.84
N ILE A 177 -4.37 -43.77 24.12
CA ILE A 177 -3.24 -44.13 24.96
C ILE A 177 -3.73 -44.48 26.39
N LYS A 178 -4.66 -43.66 26.97
CA LYS A 178 -5.23 -43.91 28.27
C LYS A 178 -5.95 -45.26 28.34
N HIS A 179 -6.72 -45.59 27.32
CA HIS A 179 -7.38 -46.89 27.19
C HIS A 179 -6.39 -48.04 27.06
N MET A 180 -5.33 -47.92 26.26
CA MET A 180 -4.26 -48.89 26.15
C MET A 180 -3.52 -49.12 27.47
N LEU A 181 -3.22 -48.02 28.19
CA LEU A 181 -2.59 -48.09 29.53
C LEU A 181 -3.46 -48.87 30.52
N ALA A 182 -4.75 -48.52 30.61
CA ALA A 182 -5.69 -49.20 31.50
C ALA A 182 -5.78 -50.73 31.20
N HIS A 183 -5.83 -51.07 29.88
CA HIS A 183 -5.81 -52.47 29.50
C HIS A 183 -4.49 -53.17 29.83
N THR A 184 -3.35 -52.54 29.66
CA THR A 184 -2.02 -53.07 29.96
C THR A 184 -1.85 -53.25 31.48
N GLN A 185 -2.33 -52.32 32.31
CA GLN A 185 -2.36 -52.43 33.76
C GLN A 185 -3.19 -53.64 34.21
N ALA A 186 -4.39 -53.82 33.69
CA ALA A 186 -5.24 -54.97 33.98
C ALA A 186 -4.58 -56.33 33.62
N LEU A 187 -3.85 -56.38 32.52
CA LEU A 187 -3.11 -57.59 32.11
C LEU A 187 -1.89 -57.85 33.02
N ALA A 188 -1.19 -56.79 33.46
CA ALA A 188 -0.06 -56.90 34.36
C ALA A 188 -0.50 -57.42 35.76
N GLU A 189 -1.61 -56.91 36.25
CA GLU A 189 -2.19 -57.37 37.53
C GLU A 189 -2.59 -58.86 37.44
N GLN A 190 -3.17 -59.31 36.32
CA GLN A 190 -3.51 -60.72 36.10
C GLN A 190 -2.28 -61.61 36.06
N ASN A 191 -1.16 -61.19 35.54
CA ASN A 191 0.05 -61.96 35.33
C ASN A 191 1.12 -61.76 36.44
N GLN A 192 0.85 -61.00 37.48
CA GLN A 192 1.77 -60.67 38.57
C GLN A 192 3.12 -60.04 38.11
N VAL A 193 3.07 -59.25 37.02
CA VAL A 193 4.22 -58.55 36.44
C VAL A 193 4.19 -57.08 36.92
N GLU A 194 5.20 -56.65 37.65
CA GLU A 194 5.39 -55.21 37.98
C GLU A 194 5.91 -54.48 36.73
N LEU A 195 5.18 -53.45 36.30
CA LEU A 195 5.57 -52.53 35.21
C LEU A 195 5.81 -51.14 35.76
N PRO A 196 7.05 -50.79 36.08
CA PRO A 196 7.38 -49.61 36.94
C PRO A 196 7.13 -48.23 36.31
N ASP A 197 6.83 -48.12 35.02
CA ASP A 197 6.71 -46.81 34.35
C ASP A 197 5.31 -46.44 33.84
N LEU A 198 4.31 -47.35 34.03
CA LEU A 198 2.95 -47.09 33.48
C LEU A 198 2.24 -45.96 34.21
N ASP A 199 2.47 -45.76 35.50
CA ASP A 199 1.88 -44.67 36.28
C ASP A 199 2.41 -43.29 35.82
N ARG A 200 3.70 -43.21 35.46
CA ARG A 200 4.31 -41.97 34.95
C ARG A 200 3.76 -41.62 33.57
N ILE A 201 3.55 -42.59 32.69
CA ILE A 201 2.96 -42.38 31.39
C ILE A 201 1.48 -41.99 31.55
N GLY A 202 0.74 -42.59 32.49
CA GLY A 202 -0.63 -42.22 32.82
C GLY A 202 -0.77 -40.78 33.27
N GLN A 203 0.10 -40.34 34.20
CA GLN A 203 0.14 -38.95 34.68
C GLN A 203 0.46 -37.98 33.55
N ALA A 204 1.39 -38.30 32.64
CA ALA A 204 1.71 -37.45 31.49
C ALA A 204 0.51 -37.34 30.54
N VAL A 205 -0.20 -38.43 30.26
CA VAL A 205 -1.39 -38.41 29.42
C VAL A 205 -2.57 -37.70 30.07
N ASP A 206 -2.76 -37.85 31.38
CA ASP A 206 -3.79 -37.11 32.13
C ASP A 206 -3.55 -35.58 32.10
N GLY A 207 -2.30 -35.15 32.10
CA GLY A 207 -1.95 -33.73 31.86
C GLY A 207 -2.45 -33.19 30.51
N TYR A 208 -2.53 -34.03 29.49
CA TYR A 208 -3.11 -33.67 28.20
C TYR A 208 -4.65 -33.78 28.15
N SER A 209 -5.25 -34.58 29.01
CA SER A 209 -6.70 -34.82 29.02
C SER A 209 -7.47 -33.93 30.00
N THR A 210 -6.81 -33.30 30.98
CA THR A 210 -7.44 -32.39 31.94
C THR A 210 -7.72 -31.05 31.23
N SER A 211 -8.87 -30.97 30.58
CA SER A 211 -9.31 -29.73 29.90
C SER A 211 -10.00 -28.84 30.96
N VAL A 212 -9.45 -27.66 31.16
CA VAL A 212 -10.19 -26.55 31.74
C VAL A 212 -11.25 -26.15 30.71
N HIS A 213 -12.51 -26.33 31.05
CA HIS A 213 -13.63 -25.93 30.20
C HIS A 213 -14.11 -24.54 30.62
N THR A 214 -13.58 -23.49 29.96
CA THR A 214 -14.06 -22.11 30.15
C THR A 214 -15.19 -21.74 29.21
N GLY A 215 -15.50 -22.61 28.23
CA GLY A 215 -16.45 -22.34 27.14
C GLY A 215 -15.81 -21.60 25.95
N SER A 216 -14.51 -21.32 26.03
CA SER A 216 -13.73 -20.73 24.93
C SER A 216 -12.53 -21.61 24.65
N ASP A 217 -12.51 -22.27 23.48
CA ASP A 217 -11.42 -23.17 23.08
C ASP A 217 -10.04 -22.49 23.15
N VAL A 218 -9.96 -21.19 22.87
CA VAL A 218 -8.71 -20.39 22.90
C VAL A 218 -8.24 -20.21 24.35
N LEU A 219 -9.14 -19.89 25.27
CA LEU A 219 -8.84 -19.72 26.69
C LEU A 219 -8.44 -21.04 27.34
N ASP A 220 -9.12 -22.12 26.97
CA ASP A 220 -8.86 -23.46 27.50
C ASP A 220 -7.44 -23.92 27.14
N ILE A 221 -6.96 -23.57 25.97
CA ILE A 221 -5.62 -23.90 25.51
C ILE A 221 -4.56 -22.99 26.09
N MET A 222 -4.81 -21.68 26.20
CA MET A 222 -3.90 -20.75 26.86
C MET A 222 -3.69 -21.16 28.34
N LEU A 223 -4.77 -21.47 29.04
CA LEU A 223 -4.69 -21.91 30.43
C LEU A 223 -3.94 -23.23 30.58
N ARG A 224 -4.12 -24.17 29.64
CA ARG A 224 -3.38 -25.43 29.63
C ARG A 224 -1.89 -25.20 29.41
N ASN A 225 -1.48 -24.40 28.45
CA ASN A 225 -0.08 -24.07 28.23
C ASN A 225 0.54 -23.35 29.45
N MET A 226 -0.19 -22.45 30.06
CA MET A 226 0.29 -21.77 31.29
C MET A 226 0.43 -22.75 32.44
N THR A 227 -0.53 -23.63 32.69
CA THR A 227 -0.43 -24.65 33.75
C THR A 227 0.73 -25.61 33.52
N THR A 228 1.00 -25.99 32.28
CA THR A 228 2.14 -26.85 31.95
C THR A 228 3.48 -26.15 32.17
N LEU A 229 3.59 -24.88 31.79
CA LEU A 229 4.77 -24.04 32.05
C LEU A 229 4.99 -23.81 33.54
N CYS A 230 3.94 -23.50 34.31
CA CYS A 230 4.02 -23.34 35.75
C CYS A 230 4.46 -24.63 36.45
N ALA A 231 3.98 -25.80 35.99
CA ALA A 231 4.39 -27.09 36.51
C ALA A 231 5.86 -27.43 36.20
N GLN A 232 6.37 -27.05 35.02
CA GLN A 232 7.78 -27.22 34.65
C GLN A 232 8.71 -26.33 35.48
N ASP A 233 8.29 -25.10 35.77
CA ASP A 233 9.09 -24.10 36.50
C ASP A 233 8.87 -24.20 38.05
N LYS A 234 8.11 -25.20 38.55
CA LYS A 234 7.78 -25.38 39.95
C LYS A 234 7.20 -24.13 40.63
N ILE A 235 6.46 -23.32 39.87
CA ILE A 235 5.75 -22.16 40.37
C ILE A 235 4.38 -22.65 40.87
N ALA A 236 4.18 -22.58 42.19
CA ALA A 236 2.93 -22.95 42.85
C ALA A 236 1.92 -21.80 42.79
#